data_7b981ce9e0bfd2dbc84f91036626866e
#
_entry.id   7b981ce9e0bfd2dbc84f91036626866e
#
_cell.length_a   1.000
_cell.length_b   1.000
_cell.length_c   1.000
_cell.angle_alpha   90.00
_cell.angle_beta   90.00
_cell.angle_gamma   90.00
#
_symmetry.space_group_name_H-M   'P 1'
#
loop_
_entity.id
_entity.type
_entity.pdbx_description
1 polymer ?
#
loop_
_entity_poly.entity_id
_entity_poly.type
_entity_poly.pdbx_seq_one_letter_code
_entity_poly.pdbx_strand_id
1 'polypeptide(L)'
;NTRYREVTTPKGIRLEVHPGGGSCPNGSDCVPSPEALGVGVTNAKLAQQQITSVNVAGTIYGKVDTVTDLNSTTWNTYNGWYLDLPEVGERLLKNMEFYDNSNLLTVYTQVPAKGSNASATNVETCDAASVDGERQYMTLINIMDGKRPSVQILDANSDNLYTAAGDLSVSRLQVSNGPHNIVKKDKFENVDIDSKNKKIEMAAMPEQSLRPSWRQIK
;
A
#
# COMPACT_ATOMS: atom_id res chain seq x y z
N ASN A 1 13.98 10.39 7.45
CA ASN A 1 12.93 10.99 6.62
C ASN A 1 12.74 10.17 5.36
N THR A 2 11.78 9.28 5.35
CA THR A 2 11.37 8.57 4.16
C THR A 2 10.37 9.44 3.39
N ARG A 3 10.52 9.52 2.09
CA ARG A 3 9.66 10.31 1.23
C ARG A 3 9.03 9.42 0.16
N TYR A 4 7.81 9.70 -0.17
CA TYR A 4 7.08 9.01 -1.22
C TYR A 4 6.58 10.03 -2.25
N ARG A 5 6.35 9.57 -3.45
CA ARG A 5 5.65 10.33 -4.49
C ARG A 5 4.87 9.39 -5.39
N GLU A 6 3.90 9.97 -6.01
CA GLU A 6 3.11 9.36 -7.06
C GLU A 6 3.68 9.76 -8.43
N VAL A 7 3.93 8.79 -9.29
CA VAL A 7 4.43 9.01 -10.65
C VAL A 7 3.45 8.41 -11.64
N THR A 8 2.97 9.23 -12.55
CA THR A 8 2.13 8.76 -13.66
C THR A 8 2.98 8.04 -14.70
N THR A 9 2.63 6.81 -15.01
CA THR A 9 3.29 6.02 -16.05
C THR A 9 2.28 5.65 -17.15
N PRO A 10 2.72 5.20 -18.32
CA PRO A 10 1.80 4.72 -19.36
C PRO A 10 0.91 3.56 -18.94
N LYS A 11 1.31 2.83 -17.89
CA LYS A 11 0.55 1.72 -17.30
C LYS A 11 -0.36 2.13 -16.13
N GLY A 12 -0.31 3.38 -15.70
CA GLY A 12 -1.06 3.88 -14.56
C GLY A 12 -0.18 4.65 -13.58
N ILE A 13 -0.53 4.61 -12.32
CA ILE A 13 0.18 5.32 -11.26
C ILE A 13 1.18 4.39 -10.59
N ARG A 14 2.38 4.90 -10.38
CA ARG A 14 3.45 4.27 -9.62
C ARG A 14 3.65 5.00 -8.31
N LEU A 15 3.71 4.26 -7.23
CA LEU A 15 4.13 4.76 -5.92
C LEU A 15 5.63 4.51 -5.75
N GLU A 16 6.39 5.57 -5.55
CA GLU A 16 7.83 5.50 -5.31
C GLU A 16 8.16 6.00 -3.91
N VAL A 17 8.97 5.24 -3.19
CA VAL A 17 9.42 5.58 -1.84
C VAL A 17 10.94 5.64 -1.81
N HIS A 18 11.46 6.74 -1.28
CA HIS A 18 12.89 6.99 -1.18
C HIS A 18 13.29 7.18 0.28
N PRO A 19 14.35 6.50 0.76
CA PRO A 19 14.88 6.80 2.07
C PRO A 19 15.42 8.23 2.06
N GLY A 20 14.99 9.05 3.02
CA GLY A 20 15.45 10.41 3.16
C GLY A 20 16.83 10.44 3.81
N GLY A 21 17.77 11.15 3.25
CA GLY A 21 19.14 11.23 3.78
C GLY A 21 20.06 12.16 3.00
N GLY A 22 19.56 13.20 2.41
CA GLY A 22 20.38 14.22 1.79
C GLY A 22 19.93 15.62 2.20
N SER A 23 20.84 16.54 2.39
CA SER A 23 20.51 17.96 2.42
C SER A 23 19.92 18.35 1.07
N CYS A 24 18.76 18.98 1.10
CA CYS A 24 18.17 19.53 -0.10
C CYS A 24 19.03 20.66 -0.62
N PRO A 25 19.54 20.62 -1.85
CA PRO A 25 20.14 21.79 -2.43
C PRO A 25 19.07 22.89 -2.51
N ASN A 26 19.38 24.04 -1.96
CA ASN A 26 18.62 25.28 -2.13
C ASN A 26 17.23 25.40 -1.45
N GLY A 27 16.99 24.73 -0.33
CA GLY A 27 15.76 24.98 0.47
C GLY A 27 14.44 24.66 -0.25
N SER A 28 14.49 24.04 -1.41
CA SER A 28 13.33 23.54 -2.12
C SER A 28 12.88 22.20 -1.54
N ASP A 29 11.61 21.90 -1.67
CA ASP A 29 11.06 20.61 -1.30
C ASP A 29 11.93 19.49 -1.85
N CYS A 30 12.54 18.73 -0.95
CA CYS A 30 13.46 17.67 -1.34
C CYS A 30 12.74 16.41 -1.86
N VAL A 31 11.59 16.54 -2.44
CA VAL A 31 11.02 15.51 -3.28
C VAL A 31 11.78 15.58 -4.60
N PRO A 32 12.62 14.57 -4.94
CA PRO A 32 13.30 14.57 -6.23
C PRO A 32 12.25 14.72 -7.33
N SER A 33 12.48 15.63 -8.26
CA SER A 33 11.66 15.66 -9.47
C SER A 33 11.80 14.33 -10.22
N PRO A 34 10.86 13.96 -11.07
CA PRO A 34 11.03 12.78 -11.93
C PRO A 34 12.35 12.80 -12.69
N GLU A 35 12.83 13.98 -13.08
CA GLU A 35 14.12 14.14 -13.76
C GLU A 35 15.31 13.98 -12.81
N ALA A 36 15.20 14.39 -11.56
CA ALA A 36 16.27 14.18 -10.56
C ALA A 36 16.46 12.70 -10.21
N LEU A 37 15.45 11.87 -10.38
CA LEU A 37 15.62 10.41 -10.41
C LEU A 37 16.25 9.96 -11.74
N GLY A 38 16.12 10.75 -12.80
CA GLY A 38 16.49 10.40 -14.16
C GLY A 38 17.97 10.62 -14.51
N VAL A 39 18.66 11.57 -13.90
CA VAL A 39 20.08 11.76 -14.18
C VAL A 39 20.90 10.73 -13.40
N GLY A 40 21.05 9.53 -13.98
CA GLY A 40 21.81 8.42 -13.41
C GLY A 40 21.05 7.57 -12.38
N VAL A 41 19.81 7.88 -12.05
CA VAL A 41 18.92 7.04 -11.25
C VAL A 41 17.79 6.53 -12.15
N THR A 42 18.10 5.50 -12.90
CA THR A 42 17.10 4.76 -13.67
C THR A 42 16.20 3.98 -12.69
N ASN A 43 15.01 3.58 -13.13
CA ASN A 43 14.17 2.60 -12.40
C ASN A 43 14.96 1.34 -12.01
N ALA A 44 16.08 1.06 -12.66
CA ALA A 44 17.00 -0.01 -12.32
C ALA A 44 17.66 0.12 -10.94
N LYS A 45 17.61 1.31 -10.31
CA LYS A 45 18.12 1.52 -8.94
C LYS A 45 17.01 1.56 -7.89
N LEU A 46 15.77 1.35 -8.26
CA LEU A 46 14.65 1.16 -7.34
C LEU A 46 14.28 -0.33 -7.33
N ALA A 47 14.17 -0.88 -6.14
CA ALA A 47 13.72 -2.26 -5.96
C ALA A 47 12.24 -2.36 -6.36
N GLN A 48 11.94 -3.27 -7.25
CA GLN A 48 10.55 -3.51 -7.67
C GLN A 48 9.84 -4.41 -6.68
N GLN A 49 8.63 -4.01 -6.32
CA GLN A 49 7.63 -4.85 -5.68
C GLN A 49 6.42 -4.92 -6.61
N GLN A 50 5.58 -5.93 -6.43
CA GLN A 50 4.38 -6.10 -7.26
C GLN A 50 3.19 -6.55 -6.41
N ILE A 51 1.99 -6.30 -6.90
CA ILE A 51 0.77 -6.86 -6.34
C ILE A 51 0.34 -8.02 -7.24
N THR A 52 0.19 -9.20 -6.65
CA THR A 52 -0.33 -10.39 -7.32
C THR A 52 -1.68 -10.77 -6.74
N SER A 53 -2.52 -11.41 -7.56
CA SER A 53 -3.82 -11.92 -7.09
C SER A 53 -3.64 -13.27 -6.41
N VAL A 54 -4.42 -13.50 -5.37
CA VAL A 54 -4.50 -14.77 -4.65
C VAL A 54 -5.96 -15.10 -4.36
N ASN A 55 -6.33 -16.37 -4.48
CA ASN A 55 -7.69 -16.84 -4.19
C ASN A 55 -7.71 -17.50 -2.81
N VAL A 56 -8.50 -16.95 -1.89
CA VAL A 56 -8.75 -17.52 -0.56
C VAL A 56 -10.23 -17.80 -0.44
N ALA A 57 -10.59 -19.06 -0.24
CA ALA A 57 -11.97 -19.53 -0.09
C ALA A 57 -12.95 -19.01 -1.18
N GLY A 58 -12.47 -18.91 -2.43
CA GLY A 58 -13.27 -18.44 -3.57
C GLY A 58 -13.30 -16.93 -3.79
N THR A 59 -12.69 -16.14 -2.90
CA THR A 59 -12.56 -14.69 -3.03
C THR A 59 -11.18 -14.30 -3.52
N ILE A 60 -11.13 -13.38 -4.48
CA ILE A 60 -9.86 -12.86 -5.02
C ILE A 60 -9.40 -11.68 -4.17
N TYR A 61 -8.21 -11.83 -3.64
CA TYR A 61 -7.48 -10.81 -2.88
C TYR A 61 -6.20 -10.43 -3.59
N GLY A 62 -5.52 -9.41 -3.07
CA GLY A 62 -4.19 -9.02 -3.50
C GLY A 62 -3.14 -9.36 -2.44
N LYS A 63 -1.95 -9.60 -2.93
CA LYS A 63 -0.76 -9.83 -2.10
C LYS A 63 0.39 -9.01 -2.67
N VAL A 64 1.07 -8.25 -1.81
CA VAL A 64 2.33 -7.61 -2.21
C VAL A 64 3.42 -8.67 -2.20
N ASP A 65 3.94 -8.96 -3.38
CA ASP A 65 5.03 -9.91 -3.58
C ASP A 65 6.35 -9.19 -3.85
N THR A 66 7.42 -9.78 -3.33
CA THR A 66 8.78 -9.32 -3.52
C THR A 66 9.29 -9.73 -4.90
N VAL A 67 9.59 -8.75 -5.76
CA VAL A 67 10.33 -8.98 -7.00
C VAL A 67 11.82 -8.81 -6.74
N THR A 68 12.16 -7.70 -6.07
CA THR A 68 13.54 -7.42 -5.66
C THR A 68 13.62 -7.42 -4.14
N ASP A 69 14.43 -8.32 -3.59
CA ASP A 69 14.61 -8.41 -2.14
C ASP A 69 15.54 -7.33 -1.61
N LEU A 70 14.97 -6.39 -0.86
CA LEU A 70 15.73 -5.40 -0.10
C LEU A 70 16.07 -5.97 1.27
N ASN A 71 17.33 -6.26 1.47
CA ASN A 71 17.91 -6.75 2.71
C ASN A 71 19.19 -5.98 3.05
N SER A 72 19.84 -6.29 4.15
CA SER A 72 21.05 -5.59 4.59
C SER A 72 22.19 -5.55 3.55
N THR A 73 22.21 -6.50 2.63
CA THR A 73 23.24 -6.59 1.58
C THR A 73 22.85 -5.78 0.34
N THR A 74 21.58 -5.83 -0.04
CA THR A 74 21.10 -5.21 -1.30
C THR A 74 20.75 -3.73 -1.17
N TRP A 75 20.46 -3.23 0.05
CA TRP A 75 20.15 -1.82 0.27
C TRP A 75 21.21 -0.85 -0.26
N ASN A 76 22.49 -1.25 -0.27
CA ASN A 76 23.57 -0.42 -0.81
C ASN A 76 23.49 -0.24 -2.34
N THR A 77 22.71 -1.08 -3.03
CA THR A 77 22.57 -1.07 -4.49
C THR A 77 21.35 -0.24 -4.93
N TYR A 78 20.34 -0.13 -4.07
CA TYR A 78 19.06 0.52 -4.42
C TYR A 78 18.87 1.82 -3.65
N ASN A 79 18.25 2.79 -4.31
CA ASN A 79 17.92 4.08 -3.73
C ASN A 79 16.51 4.13 -3.09
N GLY A 80 15.81 3.01 -3.08
CA GLY A 80 14.45 2.86 -2.57
C GLY A 80 13.72 1.73 -3.26
N TRP A 81 12.41 1.76 -3.21
CA TRP A 81 11.55 0.80 -3.88
C TRP A 81 10.39 1.48 -4.60
N TYR A 82 9.74 0.74 -5.49
CA TYR A 82 8.50 1.16 -6.13
C TYR A 82 7.53 0.00 -6.26
N LEU A 83 6.26 0.36 -6.37
CA LEU A 83 5.14 -0.55 -6.57
C LEU A 83 4.20 0.05 -7.60
N ASP A 84 3.93 -0.69 -8.67
CA ASP A 84 2.91 -0.31 -9.64
C ASP A 84 1.54 -0.82 -9.16
N LEU A 85 0.55 0.06 -9.17
CA LEU A 85 -0.82 -0.31 -8.84
C LEU A 85 -1.41 -1.17 -9.97
N PRO A 86 -2.11 -2.29 -9.66
CA PRO A 86 -2.44 -3.30 -10.66
C PRO A 86 -3.54 -2.89 -11.64
N GLU A 87 -4.44 -2.02 -11.21
CA GLU A 87 -5.62 -1.66 -12.00
C GLU A 87 -5.38 -0.41 -12.86
N VAL A 88 -5.85 -0.45 -14.10
CA VAL A 88 -5.75 0.72 -14.99
C VAL A 88 -6.57 1.88 -14.45
N GLY A 89 -5.91 3.03 -14.24
CA GLY A 89 -6.55 4.22 -13.68
C GLY A 89 -6.68 4.20 -12.15
N GLU A 90 -6.11 3.20 -11.49
CA GLU A 90 -6.04 3.18 -10.03
C GLU A 90 -5.16 4.32 -9.51
N ARG A 91 -5.63 4.99 -8.48
CA ARG A 91 -4.96 6.15 -7.88
C ARG A 91 -5.16 6.19 -6.37
N LEU A 92 -4.32 6.93 -5.67
CA LEU A 92 -4.48 7.16 -4.24
C LEU A 92 -5.80 7.88 -3.97
N LEU A 93 -6.54 7.38 -2.98
CA LEU A 93 -7.81 7.96 -2.54
C LEU A 93 -7.60 9.02 -1.47
N LYS A 94 -6.70 8.76 -0.54
CA LYS A 94 -6.34 9.63 0.57
C LYS A 94 -4.87 9.51 0.93
N ASN A 95 -4.40 10.35 1.83
CA ASN A 95 -3.05 10.25 2.39
C ASN A 95 -2.82 8.87 3.00
N MET A 96 -1.60 8.36 2.84
CA MET A 96 -1.18 7.14 3.50
C MET A 96 -1.02 7.36 4.99
N GLU A 97 -1.43 6.37 5.78
CA GLU A 97 -1.40 6.42 7.24
C GLU A 97 -0.57 5.26 7.78
N PHE A 98 0.15 5.51 8.88
CA PHE A 98 0.83 4.42 9.56
C PHE A 98 -0.18 3.54 10.30
N TYR A 99 -0.07 2.24 10.07
CA TYR A 99 -0.90 1.26 10.74
C TYR A 99 -0.36 1.00 12.15
N ASP A 100 -1.22 1.22 13.14
CA ASP A 100 -1.01 0.84 14.55
C ASP A 100 0.39 1.24 15.10
N ASN A 101 0.83 2.47 14.81
CA ASN A 101 2.13 3.02 15.20
C ASN A 101 3.36 2.16 14.78
N SER A 102 3.21 1.39 13.72
CA SER A 102 4.27 0.55 13.17
C SER A 102 4.94 1.18 11.96
N ASN A 103 5.81 0.44 11.30
CA ASN A 103 6.38 0.80 9.99
C ASN A 103 5.54 0.32 8.80
N LEU A 104 4.32 -0.10 9.06
CA LEU A 104 3.37 -0.45 8.01
C LEU A 104 2.56 0.78 7.60
N LEU A 105 2.37 0.93 6.30
CA LEU A 105 1.48 1.92 5.71
C LEU A 105 0.17 1.26 5.32
N THR A 106 -0.93 1.91 5.66
CA THR A 106 -2.24 1.64 5.09
C THR A 106 -2.43 2.57 3.90
N VAL A 107 -2.59 1.98 2.73
CA VAL A 107 -2.74 2.69 1.46
C VAL A 107 -4.13 2.42 0.91
N TYR A 108 -4.96 3.46 0.82
CA TYR A 108 -6.27 3.37 0.17
C TYR A 108 -6.18 3.89 -1.24
N THR A 109 -6.63 3.07 -2.19
CA THR A 109 -6.64 3.39 -3.61
C THR A 109 -8.03 3.24 -4.19
N GLN A 110 -8.27 3.90 -5.30
CA GLN A 110 -9.55 3.92 -5.99
C GLN A 110 -9.34 3.70 -7.49
N VAL A 111 -10.15 2.82 -8.05
CA VAL A 111 -10.38 2.72 -9.49
C VAL A 111 -11.69 3.46 -9.78
N PRO A 112 -11.68 4.55 -10.52
CA PRO A 112 -12.89 5.28 -10.82
C PRO A 112 -13.84 4.44 -11.68
N ALA A 113 -15.12 4.70 -11.56
CA ALA A 113 -16.13 4.10 -12.43
C ALA A 113 -15.81 4.40 -13.90
N LYS A 114 -15.95 3.39 -14.74
CA LYS A 114 -15.82 3.53 -16.21
C LYS A 114 -17.19 3.35 -16.85
N GLY A 115 -17.57 4.29 -17.70
CA GLY A 115 -18.73 4.12 -18.56
C GLY A 115 -18.49 3.05 -19.62
N SER A 116 -19.53 2.42 -20.09
CA SER A 116 -19.49 1.32 -21.06
C SER A 116 -18.83 1.67 -22.40
N ASN A 117 -18.63 2.93 -22.68
CA ASN A 117 -18.07 3.44 -23.93
C ASN A 117 -16.64 4.00 -23.82
N ALA A 118 -15.93 3.72 -22.73
CA ALA A 118 -14.50 4.08 -22.61
C ALA A 118 -13.63 3.39 -23.68
N SER A 119 -14.24 2.65 -24.59
CA SER A 119 -13.52 1.77 -25.49
C SER A 119 -13.17 2.36 -26.84
N ALA A 120 -13.60 3.49 -27.32
CA ALA A 120 -13.13 3.93 -28.63
C ALA A 120 -13.53 5.31 -29.11
N THR A 121 -14.50 5.94 -28.55
CA THR A 121 -14.92 7.28 -29.02
C THR A 121 -15.17 8.15 -27.81
N ASN A 122 -14.56 9.32 -27.77
CA ASN A 122 -14.78 10.36 -26.75
C ASN A 122 -16.24 10.90 -26.79
N VAL A 123 -17.21 10.02 -26.92
CA VAL A 123 -18.64 10.36 -26.98
C VAL A 123 -19.27 9.87 -25.69
N GLU A 124 -19.67 10.80 -24.84
CA GLU A 124 -20.57 10.51 -23.73
C GLU A 124 -21.90 10.00 -24.30
N THR A 125 -22.23 8.75 -24.01
CA THR A 125 -23.56 8.22 -24.28
C THR A 125 -24.34 8.08 -22.98
N CYS A 126 -25.59 8.47 -22.99
CA CYS A 126 -26.49 8.33 -21.84
C CYS A 126 -27.02 6.90 -21.63
N ASP A 127 -26.47 5.91 -22.32
CA ASP A 127 -26.89 4.53 -22.16
C ASP A 127 -26.35 3.96 -20.85
N ALA A 128 -27.24 3.59 -19.92
CA ALA A 128 -26.96 3.02 -18.62
C ALA A 128 -26.43 1.58 -18.67
N ALA A 129 -26.09 1.05 -19.84
CA ALA A 129 -25.61 -0.31 -20.00
C ALA A 129 -24.12 -0.41 -19.63
N SER A 130 -23.84 -1.16 -18.57
CA SER A 130 -22.52 -1.59 -18.07
C SER A 130 -21.57 -0.46 -17.69
N VAL A 131 -21.81 0.17 -16.55
CA VAL A 131 -20.82 0.95 -15.83
C VAL A 131 -20.00 -0.01 -14.97
N ASP A 132 -18.71 -0.13 -15.24
CA ASP A 132 -17.79 -0.70 -14.26
C ASP A 132 -17.83 0.22 -13.04
N GLY A 133 -18.42 -0.28 -11.95
CA GLY A 133 -18.56 0.50 -10.73
C GLY A 133 -17.21 0.92 -10.16
N GLU A 134 -17.21 2.03 -9.44
CA GLU A 134 -16.06 2.43 -8.63
C GLU A 134 -15.65 1.31 -7.69
N ARG A 135 -14.35 1.06 -7.59
CA ARG A 135 -13.77 0.08 -6.67
C ARG A 135 -12.71 0.74 -5.83
N GLN A 136 -12.73 0.46 -4.54
CA GLN A 136 -11.72 0.92 -3.61
C GLN A 136 -10.96 -0.26 -3.00
N TYR A 137 -9.69 -0.05 -2.73
CA TYR A 137 -8.80 -1.07 -2.19
C TYR A 137 -8.03 -0.52 -1.00
N MET A 138 -7.79 -1.39 -0.03
CA MET A 138 -6.85 -1.15 1.06
C MET A 138 -5.66 -2.07 0.87
N THR A 139 -4.46 -1.52 0.96
CA THR A 139 -3.19 -2.27 0.85
C THR A 139 -2.30 -1.95 2.05
N LEU A 140 -1.75 -2.98 2.67
CA LEU A 140 -0.77 -2.86 3.75
C LEU A 140 0.63 -3.11 3.21
N ILE A 141 1.54 -2.16 3.43
CA ILE A 141 2.90 -2.17 2.88
C ILE A 141 3.89 -1.76 3.96
N ASN A 142 5.00 -2.48 4.09
CA ASN A 142 6.11 -2.06 4.92
C ASN A 142 6.86 -0.90 4.23
N ILE A 143 6.91 0.26 4.87
CA ILE A 143 7.56 1.46 4.30
C ILE A 143 9.07 1.29 4.11
N MET A 144 9.70 0.40 4.87
CA MET A 144 11.15 0.25 4.83
C MET A 144 11.62 -0.42 3.54
N ASP A 145 10.90 -1.43 3.07
CA ASP A 145 11.34 -2.29 1.96
C ASP A 145 10.28 -2.52 0.88
N GLY A 146 9.10 -1.92 1.03
CA GLY A 146 7.99 -2.05 0.08
C GLY A 146 7.32 -3.42 0.07
N LYS A 147 7.67 -4.29 1.00
CA LYS A 147 7.10 -5.65 1.10
C LYS A 147 5.78 -5.65 1.84
N ARG A 148 5.06 -6.77 1.75
CA ARG A 148 3.93 -7.01 2.64
C ARG A 148 4.38 -7.06 4.10
N PRO A 149 3.45 -6.92 5.06
CA PRO A 149 3.73 -7.12 6.48
C PRO A 149 4.43 -8.46 6.72
N SER A 150 5.39 -8.49 7.62
CA SER A 150 6.08 -9.72 8.04
C SER A 150 5.19 -10.63 8.89
N VAL A 151 4.17 -10.05 9.50
CA VAL A 151 3.10 -10.76 10.23
C VAL A 151 1.80 -10.64 9.46
N GLN A 152 0.95 -11.65 9.50
CA GLN A 152 -0.37 -11.57 8.85
C GLN A 152 -1.26 -10.60 9.63
N ILE A 153 -1.88 -9.67 8.91
CA ILE A 153 -2.75 -8.62 9.49
C ILE A 153 -4.21 -8.84 9.10
N LEU A 154 -4.47 -9.32 7.88
CA LEU A 154 -5.83 -9.49 7.36
C LEU A 154 -6.26 -10.94 7.50
N ASP A 155 -7.45 -11.15 8.03
CA ASP A 155 -8.13 -12.44 8.05
C ASP A 155 -8.91 -12.61 6.73
N ALA A 156 -8.30 -13.30 5.79
CA ALA A 156 -8.89 -13.48 4.46
C ALA A 156 -9.82 -14.68 4.36
N ASN A 157 -9.64 -15.67 5.22
CA ASN A 157 -10.45 -16.90 5.25
C ASN A 157 -11.57 -16.85 6.30
N SER A 158 -11.62 -15.79 7.11
CA SER A 158 -12.64 -15.56 8.16
C SER A 158 -12.66 -16.63 9.25
N ASP A 159 -11.49 -17.16 9.62
CA ASP A 159 -11.35 -18.13 10.71
C ASP A 159 -10.97 -17.50 12.06
N ASN A 160 -10.85 -16.17 12.10
CA ASN A 160 -10.38 -15.35 13.21
C ASN A 160 -8.93 -15.67 13.65
N LEU A 161 -8.15 -16.23 12.75
CA LEU A 161 -6.72 -16.47 12.95
C LEU A 161 -5.92 -15.74 11.88
N TYR A 162 -4.96 -14.97 12.30
CA TYR A 162 -4.11 -14.19 11.39
C TYR A 162 -2.84 -14.99 11.07
N THR A 163 -2.93 -15.87 10.08
CA THR A 163 -1.81 -16.75 9.72
C THR A 163 -1.43 -16.63 8.25
N ALA A 164 -0.14 -16.52 7.96
CA ALA A 164 0.34 -16.43 6.59
C ALA A 164 -0.02 -17.68 5.75
N ALA A 165 -0.18 -18.84 6.38
CA ALA A 165 -0.57 -20.07 5.70
C ALA A 165 -2.08 -20.11 5.41
N GLY A 166 -2.94 -19.75 6.36
CA GLY A 166 -4.40 -19.75 6.21
C GLY A 166 -4.86 -18.62 5.28
N ASP A 167 -4.31 -17.44 5.46
CA ASP A 167 -4.68 -16.23 4.70
C ASP A 167 -3.83 -16.02 3.45
N LEU A 168 -2.95 -16.95 3.10
CA LEU A 168 -2.07 -16.92 1.92
C LEU A 168 -1.27 -15.61 1.77
N SER A 169 -0.93 -14.99 2.90
CA SER A 169 -0.20 -13.72 2.96
C SER A 169 -0.91 -12.55 2.27
N VAL A 170 -2.24 -12.54 2.29
CA VAL A 170 -3.04 -11.42 1.77
C VAL A 170 -2.63 -10.13 2.47
N SER A 171 -2.37 -9.10 1.70
CA SER A 171 -2.04 -7.75 2.19
C SER A 171 -2.81 -6.65 1.47
N ARG A 172 -3.71 -7.03 0.56
CA ARG A 172 -4.60 -6.12 -0.17
C ARG A 172 -5.96 -6.76 -0.34
N LEU A 173 -7.00 -5.97 -0.09
CA LEU A 173 -8.38 -6.38 -0.32
C LEU A 173 -9.22 -5.22 -0.89
N GLN A 174 -10.29 -5.58 -1.59
CA GLN A 174 -11.29 -4.62 -2.00
C GLN A 174 -12.13 -4.24 -0.78
N VAL A 175 -12.27 -2.93 -0.58
CA VAL A 175 -13.09 -2.36 0.49
C VAL A 175 -14.36 -1.73 -0.10
N SER A 176 -15.33 -1.41 0.73
CA SER A 176 -16.51 -0.68 0.30
C SER A 176 -16.14 0.76 -0.09
N ASN A 177 -16.92 1.34 -1.00
CA ASN A 177 -16.72 2.73 -1.38
C ASN A 177 -17.13 3.67 -0.26
N GLY A 178 -16.30 4.62 0.06
CA GLY A 178 -16.55 5.65 1.05
C GLY A 178 -15.38 5.88 2.01
N PRO A 179 -15.58 6.72 3.02
CA PRO A 179 -14.58 6.95 4.05
C PRO A 179 -14.33 5.69 4.89
N HIS A 180 -13.06 5.46 5.20
CA HIS A 180 -12.59 4.38 6.05
C HIS A 180 -11.87 4.94 7.27
N ASN A 181 -12.05 4.30 8.41
CA ASN A 181 -11.39 4.67 9.65
C ASN A 181 -10.98 3.42 10.42
N ILE A 182 -9.70 3.28 10.69
CA ILE A 182 -9.17 2.18 11.50
C ILE A 182 -9.23 2.60 12.97
N VAL A 183 -9.95 1.82 13.75
CA VAL A 183 -10.08 2.01 15.20
C VAL A 183 -9.58 0.79 15.95
N LYS A 184 -8.98 1.02 17.10
CA LYS A 184 -8.55 -0.07 17.99
C LYS A 184 -9.78 -0.70 18.62
N LYS A 185 -9.96 -2.00 18.38
CA LYS A 185 -11.04 -2.78 18.99
C LYS A 185 -10.63 -3.25 20.39
N ASP A 186 -9.45 -3.84 20.49
CA ASP A 186 -8.86 -4.28 21.75
C ASP A 186 -7.32 -4.38 21.63
N LYS A 187 -6.69 -5.13 22.53
CA LYS A 187 -5.25 -5.32 22.55
C LYS A 187 -4.71 -6.11 21.35
N PHE A 188 -5.54 -6.94 20.74
CA PHE A 188 -5.12 -7.91 19.72
C PHE A 188 -5.67 -7.56 18.33
N GLU A 189 -6.70 -6.72 18.27
CA GLU A 189 -7.43 -6.45 17.05
C GLU A 189 -7.70 -4.96 16.83
N ASN A 190 -7.58 -4.56 15.58
CA ASN A 190 -8.08 -3.29 15.04
C ASN A 190 -9.23 -3.60 14.08
N VAL A 191 -10.05 -2.59 13.81
CA VAL A 191 -11.17 -2.71 12.87
C VAL A 191 -11.16 -1.52 11.95
N ASP A 192 -11.16 -1.76 10.64
CA ASP A 192 -11.50 -0.74 9.65
C ASP A 192 -13.02 -0.67 9.51
N ILE A 193 -13.57 0.49 9.75
CA ILE A 193 -15.00 0.76 9.71
C ILE A 193 -15.28 1.71 8.56
N ASP A 194 -16.14 1.29 7.63
CA ASP A 194 -16.61 2.14 6.57
C ASP A 194 -17.84 2.97 6.97
N SER A 195 -18.25 3.88 6.08
CA SER A 195 -19.44 4.71 6.25
C SER A 195 -20.76 3.93 6.34
N LYS A 196 -20.77 2.64 5.97
CA LYS A 196 -21.92 1.73 6.02
C LYS A 196 -21.85 0.76 7.20
N ASN A 197 -20.94 1.00 8.13
CA ASN A 197 -20.65 0.13 9.29
C ASN A 197 -20.21 -1.29 8.90
N LYS A 198 -19.72 -1.50 7.67
CA LYS A 198 -19.04 -2.74 7.32
C LYS A 198 -17.69 -2.75 8.02
N LYS A 199 -17.35 -3.85 8.64
CA LYS A 199 -16.12 -3.99 9.44
C LYS A 199 -15.18 -4.95 8.75
N ILE A 200 -13.89 -4.59 8.75
CA ILE A 200 -12.80 -5.47 8.38
C ILE A 200 -11.93 -5.63 9.61
N GLU A 201 -11.86 -6.84 10.14
CA GLU A 201 -11.04 -7.14 11.30
C GLU A 201 -9.58 -7.33 10.87
N MET A 202 -8.68 -6.81 11.71
CA MET A 202 -7.25 -6.74 11.42
C MET A 202 -6.48 -7.04 12.69
N ALA A 203 -5.41 -7.82 12.60
CA ALA A 203 -4.54 -8.06 13.74
C ALA A 203 -3.88 -6.75 14.20
N ALA A 204 -3.93 -6.46 15.50
CA ALA A 204 -3.14 -5.37 16.06
C ALA A 204 -1.65 -5.71 16.01
N MET A 205 -0.81 -4.70 15.81
CA MET A 205 0.63 -4.89 15.91
C MET A 205 1.02 -5.14 17.37
N PRO A 206 2.01 -6.01 17.60
CA PRO A 206 2.52 -6.23 18.94
C PRO A 206 2.94 -4.89 19.56
N GLU A 207 2.45 -4.61 20.75
CA GLU A 207 2.86 -3.42 21.49
C GLU A 207 4.37 -3.48 21.72
N GLN A 208 5.11 -2.66 21.00
CA GLN A 208 6.52 -2.46 21.31
C GLN A 208 6.60 -1.60 22.56
N SER A 209 7.14 -2.18 23.64
CA SER A 209 7.44 -1.40 24.83
C SER A 209 8.52 -0.37 24.49
N LEU A 210 8.10 0.85 24.23
CA LEU A 210 8.99 2.01 24.06
C LEU A 210 9.58 2.50 25.39
N ARG A 211 9.49 1.72 26.44
CA ARG A 211 10.21 2.04 27.66
C ARG A 211 11.69 1.71 27.45
N PRO A 212 12.55 2.70 27.20
CA PRO A 212 13.97 2.48 27.37
C PRO A 212 14.14 2.02 28.81
N SER A 213 14.67 0.82 29.00
CA SER A 213 15.06 0.36 30.33
C SER A 213 16.26 1.19 30.76
N TRP A 214 15.99 2.32 31.41
CA TRP A 214 17.05 3.06 32.11
C TRP A 214 17.53 2.17 33.25
N ARG A 215 18.54 1.37 32.99
CA ARG A 215 19.31 0.73 34.07
C ARG A 215 20.25 1.78 34.60
N GLN A 216 19.93 2.31 35.76
CA GLN A 216 20.90 3.06 36.55
C GLN A 216 22.01 2.09 36.93
N ILE A 217 23.15 2.19 36.28
CA ILE A 217 24.37 1.48 36.67
C ILE A 217 24.91 2.26 37.87
N LYS A 218 24.85 1.64 39.07
CA LYS A 218 25.55 2.11 40.26
C LYS A 218 27.01 1.69 40.19
#